data_0de3468848972c47505b15020789fdcb
#
_entry.id   0de3468848972c47505b15020789fdcb
#
_cell.length_a   1.000
_cell.length_b   1.000
_cell.length_c   1.000
_cell.angle_alpha   90.00
_cell.angle_beta   90.00
_cell.angle_gamma   90.00
#
_symmetry.space_group_name_H-M   'P 1'
#
loop_
_entity.id
_entity.type
_entity.pdbx_description
1 polymer ?
#
loop_
_entity_poly.entity_id
_entity_poly.type
_entity_poly.pdbx_seq_one_letter_code
_entity_poly.pdbx_strand_id
1 'polypeptide(L)'
;MLQGAEAVERFMTSPSPGQIARYLRNRHYATEEAYVYALADVMKAEYQAIVDAGFILQLDCPDLAMLRHTLYLDRSLADSRKVIAVNVAALNHAVAGIPAERMRMHVCWGSTLAPHHIDVPLADIIDIVLTAKPVAVSFRPPTAAMRTNGRSGET
;
A
#
# COMPACT_ATOMS: atom_id res chain seq x y z
N MET A 1 -11.50 -21.78 -12.31
CA MET A 1 -12.16 -21.66 -11.00
C MET A 1 -13.28 -20.62 -10.94
N LEU A 2 -13.37 -19.66 -11.86
CA LEU A 2 -14.43 -18.64 -11.88
C LEU A 2 -15.48 -18.87 -13.02
N GLN A 3 -15.40 -20.00 -13.72
CA GLN A 3 -16.40 -20.34 -14.73
C GLN A 3 -17.76 -20.56 -14.05
N GLY A 4 -18.78 -19.80 -14.47
CA GLY A 4 -20.14 -19.88 -13.92
C GLY A 4 -20.41 -18.95 -12.72
N ALA A 5 -19.41 -18.20 -12.22
CA ALA A 5 -19.66 -17.17 -11.21
C ALA A 5 -20.24 -15.91 -11.86
N GLU A 6 -21.47 -15.55 -11.52
CA GLU A 6 -22.05 -14.26 -11.88
C GLU A 6 -21.46 -13.19 -10.96
N ALA A 7 -20.62 -12.31 -11.52
CA ALA A 7 -20.05 -11.17 -10.82
C ALA A 7 -20.05 -9.96 -11.76
N VAL A 8 -20.39 -8.79 -11.22
CA VAL A 8 -20.37 -7.53 -11.98
C VAL A 8 -18.93 -7.19 -12.36
N GLU A 9 -17.99 -7.37 -11.44
CA GLU A 9 -16.57 -7.19 -11.66
C GLU A 9 -15.76 -8.27 -10.94
N ARG A 10 -14.61 -8.60 -11.48
CA ARG A 10 -13.66 -9.53 -10.90
C ARG A 10 -12.36 -8.79 -10.66
N PHE A 11 -11.70 -9.05 -9.56
CA PHE A 11 -10.40 -8.45 -9.25
C PHE A 11 -9.39 -9.50 -8.84
N MET A 12 -8.12 -9.15 -9.00
CA MET A 12 -7.00 -9.91 -8.48
C MET A 12 -6.08 -8.98 -7.69
N THR A 13 -5.68 -9.42 -6.51
CA THR A 13 -4.78 -8.66 -5.63
C THR A 13 -3.33 -8.96 -5.95
N SER A 14 -2.51 -7.92 -6.00
CA SER A 14 -1.06 -8.01 -6.08
C SER A 14 -0.41 -7.00 -5.13
N PRO A 15 0.73 -7.34 -4.49
CA PRO A 15 1.39 -6.43 -3.55
C PRO A 15 2.01 -5.24 -4.27
N SER A 16 2.07 -4.08 -3.59
CA SER A 16 2.85 -2.92 -4.06
C SER A 16 4.36 -3.20 -4.01
N PRO A 17 5.18 -2.48 -4.80
CA PRO A 17 6.64 -2.56 -4.69
C PRO A 17 7.16 -2.27 -3.27
N GLY A 18 6.58 -1.27 -2.59
CA GLY A 18 6.92 -0.94 -1.21
C GLY A 18 6.57 -2.06 -0.22
N GLN A 19 5.46 -2.76 -0.45
CA GLN A 19 5.10 -3.91 0.38
C GLN A 19 6.06 -5.08 0.20
N ILE A 20 6.54 -5.34 -1.01
CA ILE A 20 7.56 -6.35 -1.26
C ILE A 20 8.87 -5.96 -0.55
N ALA A 21 9.32 -4.71 -0.70
CA ALA A 21 10.53 -4.21 -0.06
C ALA A 21 10.47 -4.29 1.48
N ARG A 22 9.28 -4.20 2.07
CA ARG A 22 9.07 -4.36 3.50
C ARG A 22 9.43 -5.76 4.01
N TYR A 23 9.13 -6.81 3.23
CA TYR A 23 9.44 -8.20 3.59
C TYR A 23 10.81 -8.66 3.13
N LEU A 24 11.25 -8.20 1.95
CA LEU A 24 12.53 -8.56 1.36
C LEU A 24 13.48 -7.37 1.48
N ARG A 25 14.39 -7.43 2.45
CA ARG A 25 15.32 -6.33 2.70
C ARG A 25 16.33 -6.17 1.57
N ASN A 26 16.60 -4.92 1.20
CA ASN A 26 17.66 -4.57 0.27
C ASN A 26 19.03 -5.05 0.78
N ARG A 27 19.74 -5.79 -0.06
CA ARG A 27 21.14 -6.24 0.17
C ARG A 27 22.03 -6.01 -1.03
N HIS A 28 21.52 -5.41 -2.10
CA HIS A 28 22.21 -5.29 -3.37
C HIS A 28 22.24 -3.86 -3.92
N TYR A 29 21.13 -3.15 -3.85
CA TYR A 29 21.01 -1.80 -4.40
C TYR A 29 21.62 -0.76 -3.46
N ALA A 30 22.22 0.31 -4.02
CA ALA A 30 22.89 1.35 -3.26
C ALA A 30 21.96 2.12 -2.29
N THR A 31 20.66 2.22 -2.63
CA THR A 31 19.65 2.91 -1.82
C THR A 31 18.35 2.11 -1.77
N GLU A 32 17.53 2.35 -0.74
CA GLU A 32 16.19 1.78 -0.65
C GLU A 32 15.30 2.26 -1.80
N GLU A 33 15.44 3.51 -2.22
CA GLU A 33 14.71 4.06 -3.36
C GLU A 33 15.03 3.30 -4.65
N ALA A 34 16.33 3.09 -4.97
CA ALA A 34 16.73 2.32 -6.14
C ALA A 34 16.18 0.89 -6.10
N TYR A 35 16.13 0.29 -4.92
CA TYR A 35 15.57 -1.04 -4.73
C TYR A 35 14.06 -1.08 -4.99
N VAL A 36 13.30 -0.15 -4.43
CA VAL A 36 11.84 -0.10 -4.62
C VAL A 36 11.50 0.15 -6.10
N TYR A 37 12.26 0.98 -6.81
CA TYR A 37 12.07 1.18 -8.25
C TYR A 37 12.43 -0.06 -9.07
N ALA A 38 13.47 -0.82 -8.70
CA ALA A 38 13.78 -2.08 -9.35
C ALA A 38 12.64 -3.12 -9.17
N LEU A 39 12.05 -3.17 -7.98
CA LEU A 39 10.85 -3.99 -7.74
C LEU A 39 9.66 -3.49 -8.58
N ALA A 40 9.48 -2.18 -8.68
CA ALA A 40 8.44 -1.57 -9.49
C ALA A 40 8.56 -1.98 -10.97
N ASP A 41 9.77 -2.01 -11.50
CA ASP A 41 10.03 -2.46 -12.89
C ASP A 41 9.66 -3.94 -13.10
N VAL A 42 9.99 -4.80 -12.15
CA VAL A 42 9.63 -6.23 -12.22
C VAL A 42 8.11 -6.42 -12.14
N MET A 43 7.43 -5.68 -11.27
CA MET A 43 5.99 -5.83 -11.05
C MET A 43 5.14 -5.32 -12.21
N LYS A 44 5.66 -4.52 -13.13
CA LYS A 44 4.95 -4.09 -14.36
C LYS A 44 4.36 -5.27 -15.13
N ALA A 45 5.14 -6.33 -15.29
CA ALA A 45 4.71 -7.51 -16.05
C ALA A 45 3.55 -8.24 -15.36
N GLU A 46 3.61 -8.39 -14.03
CA GLU A 46 2.53 -9.02 -13.26
C GLU A 46 1.25 -8.17 -13.30
N TYR A 47 1.36 -6.88 -13.06
CA TYR A 47 0.20 -5.98 -13.07
C TYR A 47 -0.47 -5.94 -14.44
N GLN A 48 0.32 -5.88 -15.51
CA GLN A 48 -0.20 -5.91 -16.87
C GLN A 48 -0.91 -7.24 -17.17
N ALA A 49 -0.32 -8.37 -16.78
CA ALA A 49 -0.92 -9.69 -16.99
C ALA A 49 -2.28 -9.84 -16.27
N ILE A 50 -2.43 -9.27 -15.07
CA ILE A 50 -3.71 -9.26 -14.35
C ILE A 50 -4.77 -8.49 -15.13
N VAL A 51 -4.43 -7.32 -15.62
CA VAL A 51 -5.35 -6.46 -16.38
C VAL A 51 -5.70 -7.08 -17.74
N ASP A 52 -4.72 -7.65 -18.44
CA ASP A 52 -4.91 -8.33 -19.73
C ASP A 52 -5.79 -9.58 -19.59
N ALA A 53 -5.74 -10.26 -18.44
CA ALA A 53 -6.64 -11.35 -18.10
C ALA A 53 -8.09 -10.90 -17.79
N GLY A 54 -8.39 -9.60 -17.87
CA GLY A 54 -9.73 -9.03 -17.70
C GLY A 54 -10.09 -8.71 -16.24
N PHE A 55 -9.14 -8.78 -15.29
CA PHE A 55 -9.38 -8.43 -13.89
C PHE A 55 -9.15 -6.95 -13.62
N ILE A 56 -9.83 -6.43 -12.61
CA ILE A 56 -9.41 -5.19 -11.93
C ILE A 56 -8.18 -5.53 -11.10
N LEU A 57 -7.12 -4.75 -11.25
CA LEU A 57 -5.92 -4.87 -10.41
C LEU A 57 -6.19 -4.23 -9.04
N GLN A 58 -6.16 -5.03 -7.97
CA GLN A 58 -6.16 -4.51 -6.62
C GLN A 58 -4.75 -4.49 -6.06
N LEU A 59 -4.19 -3.30 -5.88
CA LEU A 59 -2.87 -3.09 -5.30
C LEU A 59 -2.96 -3.13 -3.78
N ASP A 60 -2.25 -4.06 -3.14
CA ASP A 60 -2.18 -4.16 -1.68
C ASP A 60 -1.00 -3.34 -1.18
N CYS A 61 -1.30 -2.22 -0.52
CA CYS A 61 -0.36 -1.18 -0.14
C CYS A 61 -0.32 -0.91 1.38
N PRO A 62 -0.22 -1.91 2.25
CA PRO A 62 -0.09 -1.66 3.69
C PRO A 62 1.22 -0.95 4.05
N ASP A 63 2.23 -1.00 3.19
CA ASP A 63 3.47 -0.25 3.33
C ASP A 63 3.25 1.26 3.50
N LEU A 64 2.18 1.81 2.94
CA LEU A 64 1.88 3.24 3.06
C LEU A 64 1.45 3.65 4.49
N ALA A 65 0.92 2.71 5.30
CA ALA A 65 0.46 2.99 6.66
C ALA A 65 1.24 2.23 7.74
N MET A 66 1.82 1.06 7.42
CA MET A 66 2.44 0.18 8.41
C MET A 66 3.92 0.44 8.66
N LEU A 67 4.63 1.13 7.76
CA LEU A 67 6.08 1.25 7.87
C LEU A 67 6.53 1.92 9.17
N ARG A 68 5.81 2.94 9.63
CA ARG A 68 6.19 3.68 10.83
C ARG A 68 6.20 2.81 12.08
N HIS A 69 5.15 2.02 12.31
CA HIS A 69 5.04 1.19 13.51
C HIS A 69 5.69 -0.20 13.38
N THR A 70 6.31 -0.51 12.24
CA THR A 70 7.00 -1.80 12.05
C THR A 70 8.48 -1.69 11.80
N LEU A 71 8.90 -0.89 10.83
CA LEU A 71 10.31 -0.79 10.41
C LEU A 71 10.97 0.53 10.81
N TYR A 72 10.19 1.58 11.05
CA TYR A 72 10.70 2.94 11.26
C TYR A 72 10.21 3.57 12.56
N LEU A 73 10.18 2.76 13.64
CA LEU A 73 9.77 3.20 14.98
C LEU A 73 10.53 4.45 15.46
N ASP A 74 11.83 4.52 15.14
CA ASP A 74 12.72 5.60 15.58
C ASP A 74 12.73 6.80 14.61
N ARG A 75 11.98 6.73 13.51
CA ARG A 75 11.96 7.83 12.53
C ARG A 75 10.90 8.87 12.86
N SER A 76 11.21 10.12 12.52
CA SER A 76 10.24 11.20 12.59
C SER A 76 9.06 10.94 11.63
N LEU A 77 7.92 11.59 11.88
CA LEU A 77 6.79 11.57 10.94
C LEU A 77 7.21 12.12 9.58
N ALA A 78 8.01 13.20 9.55
CA ALA A 78 8.48 13.80 8.31
C ALA A 78 9.32 12.81 7.47
N ASP A 79 10.20 12.03 8.09
CA ASP A 79 11.01 11.05 7.36
C ASP A 79 10.17 9.83 6.94
N SER A 80 9.21 9.42 7.74
CA SER A 80 8.25 8.38 7.35
C SER A 80 7.42 8.80 6.14
N ARG A 81 6.97 10.06 6.09
CA ARG A 81 6.24 10.62 4.93
C ARG A 81 7.09 10.64 3.66
N LYS A 82 8.40 10.91 3.75
CA LYS A 82 9.31 10.82 2.59
C LYS A 82 9.35 9.40 2.02
N VAL A 83 9.44 8.39 2.87
CA VAL A 83 9.42 7.00 2.42
C VAL A 83 8.08 6.64 1.77
N ILE A 84 6.97 7.05 2.37
CA ILE A 84 5.63 6.83 1.78
C ILE A 84 5.54 7.49 0.39
N ALA A 85 6.06 8.71 0.24
CA ALA A 85 6.07 9.41 -1.05
C ALA A 85 6.91 8.66 -2.12
N VAL A 86 8.06 8.12 -1.75
CA VAL A 86 8.87 7.27 -2.64
C VAL A 86 8.11 6.01 -3.04
N ASN A 87 7.45 5.34 -2.09
CA ASN A 87 6.67 4.14 -2.38
C ASN A 87 5.49 4.42 -3.32
N VAL A 88 4.77 5.53 -3.13
CA VAL A 88 3.70 5.95 -4.05
C VAL A 88 4.26 6.30 -5.43
N ALA A 89 5.40 6.99 -5.52
CA ALA A 89 6.02 7.31 -6.78
C ALA A 89 6.47 6.05 -7.54
N ALA A 90 7.07 5.08 -6.86
CA ALA A 90 7.44 3.79 -7.43
C ALA A 90 6.21 2.96 -7.86
N LEU A 91 5.12 3.01 -7.08
CA LEU A 91 3.85 2.39 -7.46
C LEU A 91 3.29 3.01 -8.74
N ASN A 92 3.24 4.34 -8.82
CA ASN A 92 2.79 5.08 -10.01
C ASN A 92 3.64 4.74 -11.24
N HIS A 93 4.95 4.57 -11.06
CA HIS A 93 5.87 4.12 -12.10
C HIS A 93 5.53 2.69 -12.57
N ALA A 94 5.26 1.78 -11.64
CA ALA A 94 4.90 0.39 -11.97
C ALA A 94 3.60 0.28 -12.78
N VAL A 95 2.62 1.14 -12.50
CA VAL A 95 1.29 1.10 -13.14
C VAL A 95 1.11 2.16 -14.24
N ALA A 96 2.19 2.79 -14.72
CA ALA A 96 2.10 3.92 -15.65
C ALA A 96 1.31 3.61 -16.93
N GLY A 97 1.40 2.37 -17.46
CA GLY A 97 0.70 1.91 -18.66
C GLY A 97 -0.74 1.46 -18.44
N ILE A 98 -1.21 1.34 -17.19
CA ILE A 98 -2.54 0.80 -16.88
C ILE A 98 -3.54 1.95 -16.71
N PRO A 99 -4.75 1.87 -17.30
CA PRO A 99 -5.82 2.85 -17.08
C PRO A 99 -6.22 2.89 -15.60
N ALA A 100 -6.41 4.09 -15.06
CA ALA A 100 -6.64 4.30 -13.62
C ALA A 100 -7.92 3.61 -13.13
N GLU A 101 -8.97 3.56 -13.97
CA GLU A 101 -10.25 2.89 -13.70
C GLU A 101 -10.16 1.36 -13.69
N ARG A 102 -9.04 0.79 -14.18
CA ARG A 102 -8.76 -0.65 -14.10
C ARG A 102 -8.03 -1.05 -12.82
N MET A 103 -7.86 -0.10 -11.91
CA MET A 103 -7.10 -0.30 -10.68
C MET A 103 -7.85 0.22 -9.47
N ARG A 104 -7.62 -0.44 -8.35
CA ARG A 104 -7.96 0.05 -7.01
C ARG A 104 -6.83 -0.26 -6.05
N MET A 105 -6.74 0.48 -4.97
CA MET A 105 -5.70 0.34 -3.97
C MET A 105 -6.30 0.04 -2.60
N HIS A 106 -5.66 -0.86 -1.85
CA HIS A 106 -5.99 -1.15 -0.46
C HIS A 106 -4.88 -0.64 0.45
N VAL A 107 -5.24 0.17 1.44
CA VAL A 107 -4.33 0.67 2.48
C VAL A 107 -4.83 0.18 3.83
N CYS A 108 -3.96 -0.43 4.62
CA CYS A 108 -4.29 -0.87 5.97
C CYS A 108 -3.12 -0.73 6.94
N TRP A 109 -3.45 -0.73 8.22
CA TRP A 109 -2.49 -0.69 9.33
C TRP A 109 -2.11 -2.07 9.86
N GLY A 110 -2.47 -3.13 9.12
CA GLY A 110 -2.23 -4.51 9.49
C GLY A 110 -3.38 -5.16 10.25
N SER A 111 -3.19 -6.45 10.56
CA SER A 111 -4.20 -7.29 11.22
C SER A 111 -3.68 -7.87 12.52
N THR A 112 -2.62 -7.32 13.09
CA THR A 112 -2.05 -7.81 14.34
C THR A 112 -3.00 -7.54 15.51
N LEU A 113 -2.99 -8.43 16.49
CA LEU A 113 -3.73 -8.23 17.75
C LEU A 113 -3.00 -7.31 18.74
N ALA A 114 -1.83 -6.80 18.35
CA ALA A 114 -1.08 -5.84 19.15
C ALA A 114 -1.80 -4.47 19.24
N PRO A 115 -1.56 -3.69 20.29
CA PRO A 115 -2.11 -2.35 20.39
C PRO A 115 -1.65 -1.45 19.24
N HIS A 116 -2.58 -0.71 18.65
CA HIS A 116 -2.35 0.19 17.51
C HIS A 116 -2.13 1.66 17.91
N HIS A 117 -1.55 1.88 19.10
CA HIS A 117 -1.36 3.21 19.70
C HIS A 117 -0.27 4.06 19.03
N ILE A 118 0.58 3.45 18.23
CA ILE A 118 1.66 4.11 17.47
C ILE A 118 1.42 4.14 15.96
N ASP A 119 0.23 3.77 15.52
CA ASP A 119 -0.15 3.86 14.12
C ASP A 119 -0.04 5.30 13.62
N VAL A 120 0.34 5.47 12.36
CA VAL A 120 0.28 6.79 11.75
C VAL A 120 -1.19 7.16 11.51
N PRO A 121 -1.65 8.34 11.96
CA PRO A 121 -3.00 8.81 11.65
C PRO A 121 -3.20 8.95 10.14
N LEU A 122 -4.38 8.60 9.64
CA LEU A 122 -4.71 8.76 8.22
C LEU A 122 -4.52 10.22 7.76
N ALA A 123 -4.92 11.19 8.59
CA ALA A 123 -4.76 12.61 8.30
C ALA A 123 -3.31 13.03 8.00
N ASP A 124 -2.34 12.31 8.55
CA ASP A 124 -0.92 12.62 8.38
C ASP A 124 -0.31 12.05 7.08
N ILE A 125 -1.05 11.20 6.35
CA ILE A 125 -0.55 10.53 5.14
C ILE A 125 -1.49 10.62 3.94
N ILE A 126 -2.75 11.00 4.14
CA ILE A 126 -3.78 10.94 3.10
C ILE A 126 -3.45 11.80 1.88
N ASP A 127 -2.83 12.94 2.07
CA ASP A 127 -2.39 13.83 1.00
C ASP A 127 -1.41 13.15 0.05
N ILE A 128 -0.50 12.31 0.58
CA ILE A 128 0.45 11.53 -0.22
C ILE A 128 -0.27 10.33 -0.87
N VAL A 129 -1.08 9.61 -0.09
CA VAL A 129 -1.81 8.43 -0.58
C VAL A 129 -2.69 8.79 -1.78
N LEU A 130 -3.35 9.94 -1.77
CA LEU A 130 -4.21 10.40 -2.86
C LEU A 130 -3.44 10.86 -4.12
N THR A 131 -2.11 10.89 -4.09
CA THR A 131 -1.29 11.08 -5.31
C THR A 131 -1.07 9.78 -6.09
N ALA A 132 -1.51 8.64 -5.56
CA ALA A 132 -1.47 7.37 -6.26
C ALA A 132 -2.43 7.36 -7.46
N LYS A 133 -2.01 6.70 -8.55
CA LYS A 133 -2.76 6.66 -9.82
C LYS A 133 -4.10 5.90 -9.76
N PRO A 134 -4.28 4.81 -8.97
CA PRO A 134 -5.57 4.12 -8.87
C PRO A 134 -6.70 5.06 -8.41
N VAL A 135 -7.85 5.00 -9.09
CA VAL A 135 -8.98 5.92 -8.81
C VAL A 135 -9.76 5.59 -7.54
N ALA A 136 -9.66 4.37 -7.04
CA ALA A 136 -10.37 3.93 -5.84
C ALA A 136 -9.39 3.48 -4.76
N VAL A 137 -9.60 3.97 -3.55
CA VAL A 137 -8.82 3.58 -2.38
C VAL A 137 -9.76 2.97 -1.34
N SER A 138 -9.46 1.75 -0.91
CA SER A 138 -10.13 1.11 0.22
C SER A 138 -9.26 1.18 1.46
N PHE A 139 -9.84 1.59 2.57
CA PHE A 139 -9.19 1.56 3.87
C PHE A 139 -9.83 0.48 4.72
N ARG A 140 -9.00 -0.31 5.41
CA ARG A 140 -9.53 -1.20 6.43
C ARG A 140 -9.96 -0.35 7.64
N PRO A 141 -11.24 -0.38 8.04
CA PRO A 141 -11.65 0.32 9.25
C PRO A 141 -10.93 -0.30 10.47
N PRO A 142 -10.59 0.51 11.48
CA PRO A 142 -10.05 -0.01 12.73
C PRO A 142 -11.03 -1.03 13.33
N THR A 143 -10.51 -2.16 13.81
CA THR A 143 -11.29 -3.08 14.63
C THR A 143 -11.69 -2.41 15.95
N ALA A 144 -12.63 -3.01 16.71
CA ALA A 144 -13.00 -2.45 18.02
C ALA A 144 -11.79 -2.27 18.94
N ALA A 145 -10.81 -3.17 18.89
CA ALA A 145 -9.54 -3.05 19.61
C ALA A 145 -8.67 -1.87 19.13
N MET A 146 -8.77 -1.47 17.85
CA MET A 146 -8.08 -0.31 17.29
C MET A 146 -8.75 1.02 17.65
N ARG A 147 -10.06 1.02 17.92
CA ARG A 147 -10.84 2.24 18.24
C ARG A 147 -10.64 2.73 19.67
N THR A 148 -10.28 1.84 20.61
CA THR A 148 -10.11 2.20 22.02
C THR A 148 -8.87 3.04 22.28
N ASN A 149 -7.91 3.06 21.37
CA ASN A 149 -6.65 3.80 21.53
C ASN A 149 -6.73 5.26 21.08
N GLY A 150 -7.84 5.71 20.45
CA GLY A 150 -8.02 7.09 19.99
C GLY A 150 -8.74 8.02 20.98
N ARG A 151 -9.18 7.51 22.14
CA ARG A 151 -9.99 8.29 23.10
C ARG A 151 -9.33 8.55 24.45
N SER A 152 -8.03 8.31 24.61
CA SER A 152 -7.33 8.58 25.87
C SER A 152 -6.78 10.01 26.01
N GLY A 153 -7.41 10.98 25.36
CA GLY A 153 -7.02 12.39 25.39
C GLY A 153 -8.10 13.39 25.75
N GLU A 154 -9.28 12.94 26.19
CA GLU A 154 -10.33 13.83 26.68
C GLU A 154 -10.67 13.47 28.16
N THR A 155 -9.92 14.05 29.08
CA THR A 155 -10.33 14.35 30.47
C THR A 155 -9.87 15.75 30.81
#